data_7f2b816ba8b02b54beac20b3c50d7fbe
#
_entry.id   7f2b816ba8b02b54beac20b3c50d7fbe
#
_cell.length_a   1.000
_cell.length_b   1.000
_cell.length_c   1.000
_cell.angle_alpha   90.00
_cell.angle_beta   90.00
_cell.angle_gamma   90.00
#
_symmetry.space_group_name_H-M   'P 1'
#
loop_
_entity.id
_entity.type
_entity.pdbx_description
1 polymer ?
#
loop_
_entity_poly.entity_id
_entity_poly.type
_entity_poly.pdbx_seq_one_letter_code
_entity_poly.pdbx_strand_id
1 'polypeptide(L)'
;MKVKKMEKRFIDLLPDKNICLCGLQGSRAFGLAQTNDADYDYRGVYVETNENLLSLKKPKQTIEYCDSRDDQMDYVFHEVEKFFNLAIKGNPSVLHLFFIPEYNIKSNIGEIILSNKELFLAEKPIRDAFAGYAMSQILYLKRNHKFPNGKSKRKAKHIRHCFRLLDTGRELLETGNITMPLKDPQKYIEISKITDEDKLMKMFEQEDKKFKSCKSILPPKPNEYLINLLLLNIRGVYGRINLKA
;
A
#
# COMPACT_ATOMS: atom_id res chain seq x y z
N MET A 1 -8.25 22.20 -6.65
CA MET A 1 -9.72 22.06 -6.42
C MET A 1 -10.17 20.62 -6.15
N LYS A 2 -9.65 19.60 -6.87
CA LYS A 2 -10.03 18.17 -6.65
C LYS A 2 -9.59 17.62 -5.26
N VAL A 3 -8.40 17.94 -4.77
CA VAL A 3 -7.86 17.42 -3.49
C VAL A 3 -8.75 17.82 -2.30
N LYS A 4 -9.09 19.11 -2.15
CA LYS A 4 -9.98 19.59 -1.06
C LYS A 4 -11.38 18.96 -1.08
N LYS A 5 -11.90 18.64 -2.28
CA LYS A 5 -13.20 17.97 -2.42
C LYS A 5 -13.13 16.52 -1.91
N MET A 6 -12.02 15.83 -2.16
CA MET A 6 -11.82 14.45 -1.68
C MET A 6 -11.55 14.40 -0.16
N GLU A 7 -10.76 15.32 0.37
CA GLU A 7 -10.57 15.46 1.81
C GLU A 7 -11.90 15.60 2.56
N LYS A 8 -12.74 16.54 2.13
CA LYS A 8 -14.08 16.72 2.71
C LYS A 8 -14.91 15.44 2.61
N ARG A 9 -14.85 14.73 1.47
CA ARG A 9 -15.59 13.48 1.29
C ARG A 9 -15.18 12.40 2.30
N PHE A 10 -13.88 12.21 2.57
CA PHE A 10 -13.42 11.23 3.58
C PHE A 10 -13.80 11.63 4.99
N ILE A 11 -13.77 12.92 5.33
CA ILE A 11 -14.23 13.45 6.61
C ILE A 11 -15.73 13.19 6.78
N ASP A 12 -16.52 13.43 5.73
CA ASP A 12 -17.97 13.21 5.76
C ASP A 12 -18.34 11.70 5.84
N LEU A 13 -17.55 10.82 5.20
CA LEU A 13 -17.77 9.37 5.22
C LEU A 13 -17.31 8.71 6.54
N LEU A 14 -16.34 9.30 7.21
CA LEU A 14 -15.72 8.78 8.43
C LEU A 14 -15.64 9.88 9.51
N PRO A 15 -16.78 10.48 9.90
CA PRO A 15 -16.78 11.68 10.75
C PRO A 15 -16.17 11.44 12.14
N ASP A 16 -16.28 10.19 12.64
CA ASP A 16 -15.75 9.80 13.97
C ASP A 16 -14.29 9.34 13.92
N LYS A 17 -13.61 9.44 12.77
CA LYS A 17 -12.23 8.97 12.60
C LYS A 17 -11.25 10.11 12.37
N ASN A 18 -10.21 10.13 13.17
CA ASN A 18 -9.10 11.05 13.00
C ASN A 18 -8.15 10.52 11.90
N ILE A 19 -8.48 10.79 10.62
CA ILE A 19 -7.65 10.39 9.49
C ILE A 19 -6.42 11.30 9.48
N CYS A 20 -5.24 10.71 9.64
CA CYS A 20 -3.99 11.44 9.69
C CYS A 20 -3.20 11.42 8.37
N LEU A 21 -3.41 10.40 7.55
CA LEU A 21 -2.77 10.25 6.25
C LEU A 21 -3.71 9.57 5.27
N CYS A 22 -3.83 10.11 4.06
CA CYS A 22 -4.59 9.48 2.98
C CYS A 22 -4.07 9.93 1.63
N GLY A 23 -3.99 8.98 0.69
CA GLY A 23 -3.63 9.30 -0.68
C GLY A 23 -4.03 8.23 -1.69
N LEU A 24 -3.99 8.63 -2.96
CA LEU A 24 -4.30 7.77 -4.08
C LEU A 24 -3.17 6.77 -4.30
N GLN A 25 -3.54 5.51 -4.44
CA GLN A 25 -2.65 4.40 -4.78
C GLN A 25 -3.14 3.66 -6.04
N GLY A 26 -2.85 2.37 -6.13
CA GLY A 26 -3.29 1.53 -7.22
C GLY A 26 -2.71 1.90 -8.58
N SER A 27 -3.42 1.53 -9.63
CA SER A 27 -2.95 1.71 -11.01
C SER A 27 -2.74 3.18 -11.38
N ARG A 28 -3.53 4.10 -10.84
CA ARG A 28 -3.42 5.53 -11.11
C ARG A 28 -2.14 6.14 -10.53
N ALA A 29 -1.79 5.81 -9.30
CA ALA A 29 -0.56 6.31 -8.66
C ALA A 29 0.71 5.83 -9.37
N PHE A 30 0.67 4.62 -9.93
CA PHE A 30 1.80 4.05 -10.67
C PHE A 30 1.84 4.44 -12.15
N GLY A 31 0.87 5.21 -12.67
CA GLY A 31 0.79 5.56 -14.09
C GLY A 31 0.35 4.40 -14.99
N LEU A 32 -0.28 3.36 -14.42
CA LEU A 32 -0.73 2.16 -15.12
C LEU A 32 -2.22 2.16 -15.50
N ALA A 33 -2.93 3.25 -15.20
CA ALA A 33 -4.33 3.41 -15.60
C ALA A 33 -4.40 3.65 -17.10
N GLN A 34 -5.00 2.71 -17.84
CA GLN A 34 -5.11 2.77 -19.30
C GLN A 34 -6.35 3.50 -19.79
N THR A 35 -7.35 3.65 -18.95
CA THR A 35 -8.63 4.31 -19.26
C THR A 35 -9.05 5.22 -18.12
N ASN A 36 -9.94 6.16 -18.41
CA ASN A 36 -10.54 7.02 -17.38
C ASN A 36 -11.41 6.24 -16.40
N ASP A 37 -11.86 5.04 -16.77
CA ASP A 37 -12.70 4.15 -15.96
C ASP A 37 -11.89 3.28 -14.96
N ALA A 38 -10.59 3.50 -14.82
CA ALA A 38 -9.80 2.81 -13.80
C ALA A 38 -10.23 3.25 -12.39
N ASP A 39 -10.32 2.29 -11.47
CA ASP A 39 -10.71 2.52 -10.08
C ASP A 39 -9.82 3.56 -9.39
N TYR A 40 -10.39 4.29 -8.46
CA TYR A 40 -9.68 5.19 -7.54
C TYR A 40 -9.42 4.45 -6.24
N ASP A 41 -8.22 3.91 -6.08
CA ASP A 41 -7.79 3.18 -4.89
C ASP A 41 -7.19 4.15 -3.87
N TYR A 42 -7.89 4.45 -2.78
CA TYR A 42 -7.35 5.25 -1.69
C TYR A 42 -6.86 4.37 -0.55
N ARG A 43 -5.74 4.75 0.03
CA ARG A 43 -5.19 4.12 1.24
C ARG A 43 -4.89 5.19 2.27
N GLY A 44 -5.11 4.85 3.53
CA GLY A 44 -4.88 5.83 4.58
C GLY A 44 -4.67 5.22 5.96
N VAL A 45 -4.37 6.12 6.88
CA VAL A 45 -4.14 5.84 8.30
C VAL A 45 -5.04 6.74 9.12
N TYR A 46 -5.66 6.18 10.13
CA TYR A 46 -6.39 6.93 11.14
C TYR A 46 -5.90 6.59 12.55
N VAL A 47 -6.11 7.49 13.48
CA VAL A 47 -5.79 7.30 14.89
C VAL A 47 -7.08 7.15 15.67
N GLU A 48 -7.24 6.01 16.32
CA GLU A 48 -8.37 5.75 17.21
C GLU A 48 -8.12 6.39 18.57
N THR A 49 -9.20 6.77 19.27
CA THR A 49 -9.11 7.31 20.63
C THR A 49 -8.69 6.26 21.64
N ASN A 50 -7.96 6.65 22.69
CA ASN A 50 -7.61 5.72 23.76
C ASN A 50 -8.84 5.17 24.49
N GLU A 51 -9.92 5.95 24.60
CA GLU A 51 -11.19 5.51 25.16
C GLU A 51 -11.74 4.30 24.41
N ASN A 52 -11.82 4.38 23.08
CA ASN A 52 -12.27 3.29 22.23
C ASN A 52 -11.34 2.07 22.31
N LEU A 53 -10.02 2.31 22.32
CA LEU A 53 -9.01 1.24 22.40
C LEU A 53 -9.04 0.50 23.74
N LEU A 54 -9.36 1.19 24.83
CA LEU A 54 -9.42 0.62 26.16
C LEU A 54 -10.82 0.07 26.52
N SER A 55 -11.83 0.38 25.69
CA SER A 55 -13.20 -0.12 25.90
C SER A 55 -13.31 -1.64 25.82
N LEU A 56 -14.39 -2.20 26.37
CA LEU A 56 -14.67 -3.64 26.31
C LEU A 56 -14.85 -4.11 24.86
N LYS A 57 -15.47 -3.28 24.01
CA LYS A 57 -15.65 -3.55 22.59
C LYS A 57 -14.56 -2.85 21.80
N LYS A 58 -13.57 -3.63 21.37
CA LYS A 58 -12.46 -3.11 20.57
C LYS A 58 -12.92 -2.59 19.21
N PRO A 59 -12.44 -1.45 18.76
CA PRO A 59 -12.76 -0.93 17.42
C PRO A 59 -12.16 -1.81 16.32
N LYS A 60 -12.75 -1.73 15.13
CA LYS A 60 -12.14 -2.32 13.93
C LYS A 60 -10.82 -1.62 13.62
N GLN A 61 -9.78 -2.40 13.39
CA GLN A 61 -8.45 -1.89 13.02
C GLN A 61 -8.31 -1.59 11.52
N THR A 62 -9.29 -1.96 10.72
CA THR A 62 -9.33 -1.68 9.29
C THR A 62 -10.75 -1.30 8.89
N ILE A 63 -10.88 -0.24 8.12
CA ILE A 63 -12.13 0.22 7.51
C ILE A 63 -11.94 0.11 6.01
N GLU A 64 -12.83 -0.65 5.38
CA GLU A 64 -12.80 -0.91 3.94
C GLU A 64 -14.15 -0.53 3.34
N TYR A 65 -14.09 0.04 2.15
CA TYR A 65 -15.26 0.35 1.34
C TYR A 65 -14.91 0.16 -0.13
N CYS A 66 -15.79 -0.49 -0.84
CA CYS A 66 -15.69 -0.71 -2.26
C CYS A 66 -17.01 -0.27 -2.89
N ASP A 67 -16.99 0.82 -3.65
CA ASP A 67 -18.16 1.28 -4.39
C ASP A 67 -18.03 0.92 -5.86
N SER A 68 -18.78 -0.10 -6.25
CA SER A 68 -18.81 -0.57 -7.64
C SER A 68 -19.84 0.15 -8.50
N ARG A 69 -20.67 1.07 -7.93
CA ARG A 69 -21.87 1.58 -8.60
C ARG A 69 -21.72 2.98 -9.16
N ASP A 70 -21.17 3.93 -8.40
CA ASP A 70 -21.23 5.34 -8.83
C ASP A 70 -19.87 6.00 -9.08
N ASP A 71 -18.82 5.69 -8.30
CA ASP A 71 -17.57 6.46 -8.33
C ASP A 71 -16.32 5.64 -8.61
N GLN A 72 -16.45 4.33 -8.74
CA GLN A 72 -15.29 3.42 -8.86
C GLN A 72 -14.21 3.71 -7.80
N MET A 73 -14.66 4.04 -6.58
CA MET A 73 -13.78 4.45 -5.50
C MET A 73 -13.70 3.36 -4.45
N ASP A 74 -12.50 2.81 -4.28
CA ASP A 74 -12.17 1.88 -3.21
C ASP A 74 -11.30 2.57 -2.18
N TYR A 75 -11.57 2.39 -0.89
CA TYR A 75 -10.67 2.84 0.13
C TYR A 75 -10.43 1.80 1.23
N VAL A 76 -9.22 1.81 1.75
CA VAL A 76 -8.83 1.03 2.91
C VAL A 76 -8.04 1.94 3.86
N PHE A 77 -8.58 2.11 5.06
CA PHE A 77 -7.93 2.85 6.14
C PHE A 77 -7.54 1.88 7.25
N HIS A 78 -6.29 1.92 7.66
CA HIS A 78 -5.80 1.16 8.80
C HIS A 78 -5.67 2.06 10.02
N GLU A 79 -6.04 1.53 11.18
CA GLU A 79 -5.67 2.14 12.45
C GLU A 79 -4.14 2.17 12.58
N VAL A 80 -3.58 3.22 13.20
CA VAL A 80 -2.13 3.48 13.20
C VAL A 80 -1.30 2.30 13.69
N GLU A 81 -1.73 1.59 14.75
CA GLU A 81 -1.03 0.39 15.22
C GLU A 81 -1.06 -0.73 14.18
N LYS A 82 -2.21 -0.96 13.56
CA LYS A 82 -2.35 -1.94 12.47
C LYS A 82 -1.48 -1.57 11.28
N PHE A 83 -1.45 -0.28 10.91
CA PHE A 83 -0.59 0.23 9.85
C PHE A 83 0.88 -0.04 10.16
N PHE A 84 1.36 0.27 11.38
CA PHE A 84 2.73 0.03 11.80
C PHE A 84 3.08 -1.46 11.76
N ASN A 85 2.22 -2.33 12.29
CA ASN A 85 2.40 -3.78 12.26
C ASN A 85 2.48 -4.36 10.83
N LEU A 86 1.74 -3.79 9.89
CA LEU A 86 1.83 -4.18 8.47
C LEU A 86 3.10 -3.64 7.82
N ALA A 87 3.51 -2.42 8.15
CA ALA A 87 4.73 -1.80 7.63
C ALA A 87 5.99 -2.56 8.11
N ILE A 88 6.07 -2.93 9.39
CA ILE A 88 7.15 -3.77 9.96
C ILE A 88 7.30 -5.10 9.20
N LYS A 89 6.17 -5.68 8.76
CA LYS A 89 6.14 -6.92 7.98
C LYS A 89 6.44 -6.72 6.49
N GLY A 90 6.79 -5.52 6.08
CA GLY A 90 7.13 -5.21 4.68
C GLY A 90 5.94 -5.24 3.73
N ASN A 91 4.68 -5.10 4.21
CA ASN A 91 3.49 -5.17 3.36
C ASN A 91 3.56 -4.12 2.23
N PRO A 92 3.59 -4.53 0.94
CA PRO A 92 3.79 -3.60 -0.16
C PRO A 92 2.73 -2.51 -0.26
N SER A 93 1.45 -2.83 -0.02
CA SER A 93 0.35 -1.86 -0.11
C SER A 93 0.47 -0.76 0.96
N VAL A 94 0.99 -1.12 2.13
CA VAL A 94 1.24 -0.19 3.24
C VAL A 94 2.50 0.62 2.98
N LEU A 95 3.61 -0.03 2.59
CA LEU A 95 4.86 0.66 2.31
C LEU A 95 4.74 1.66 1.15
N HIS A 96 3.96 1.35 0.12
CA HIS A 96 3.71 2.28 -0.98
C HIS A 96 3.12 3.62 -0.50
N LEU A 97 2.35 3.64 0.60
CA LEU A 97 1.79 4.87 1.13
C LEU A 97 2.87 5.87 1.58
N PHE A 98 4.06 5.40 1.96
CA PHE A 98 5.18 6.26 2.32
C PHE A 98 5.81 7.04 1.15
N PHE A 99 5.52 6.65 -0.09
CA PHE A 99 6.21 7.14 -1.29
C PHE A 99 5.31 7.78 -2.34
N ILE A 100 4.00 7.91 -2.05
CA ILE A 100 3.11 8.59 -3.00
C ILE A 100 3.48 10.08 -3.09
N PRO A 101 3.42 10.67 -4.29
CA PRO A 101 3.89 12.04 -4.50
C PRO A 101 2.97 13.10 -3.89
N GLU A 102 1.69 12.78 -3.71
CA GLU A 102 0.68 13.74 -3.25
C GLU A 102 -0.32 13.06 -2.32
N TYR A 103 -0.63 13.71 -1.20
CA TYR A 103 -1.59 13.23 -0.22
C TYR A 103 -2.86 14.08 -0.25
N ASN A 104 -4.00 13.41 -0.19
CA ASN A 104 -5.31 14.04 -0.05
C ASN A 104 -5.55 14.55 1.38
N ILE A 105 -5.03 13.80 2.37
CA ILE A 105 -5.00 14.18 3.78
C ILE A 105 -3.59 13.94 4.30
N LYS A 106 -3.00 14.96 4.92
CA LYS A 106 -1.71 14.88 5.60
C LYS A 106 -1.73 15.82 6.79
N SER A 107 -2.07 15.28 7.95
CA SER A 107 -2.02 16.03 9.22
C SER A 107 -0.61 16.04 9.80
N ASN A 108 -0.42 16.78 10.92
CA ASN A 108 0.86 16.76 11.64
C ASN A 108 1.28 15.34 12.06
N ILE A 109 0.32 14.48 12.43
CA ILE A 109 0.64 13.04 12.71
C ILE A 109 1.10 12.35 11.45
N GLY A 110 0.42 12.58 10.34
CA GLY A 110 0.81 12.03 9.04
C GLY A 110 2.23 12.45 8.66
N GLU A 111 2.60 13.70 8.91
CA GLU A 111 3.97 14.20 8.69
C GLU A 111 4.98 13.51 9.61
N ILE A 112 4.65 13.31 10.89
CA ILE A 112 5.51 12.57 11.84
C ILE A 112 5.72 11.14 11.36
N ILE A 113 4.67 10.45 10.91
CA ILE A 113 4.77 9.08 10.38
C ILE A 113 5.70 9.06 9.15
N LEU A 114 5.51 9.96 8.20
CA LEU A 114 6.30 10.04 6.97
C LEU A 114 7.77 10.38 7.24
N SER A 115 8.04 11.28 8.17
CA SER A 115 9.41 11.66 8.57
C SER A 115 10.17 10.52 9.26
N ASN A 116 9.46 9.51 9.76
CA ASN A 116 10.05 8.35 10.42
C ASN A 116 9.91 7.05 9.59
N LYS A 117 9.57 7.16 8.30
CA LYS A 117 9.34 5.99 7.44
C LYS A 117 10.49 5.01 7.38
N GLU A 118 11.72 5.51 7.48
CA GLU A 118 12.95 4.71 7.41
C GLU A 118 13.06 3.68 8.54
N LEU A 119 12.43 3.92 9.70
CA LEU A 119 12.38 2.97 10.80
C LEU A 119 11.71 1.64 10.42
N PHE A 120 10.76 1.68 9.47
CA PHE A 120 9.98 0.53 9.00
C PHE A 120 10.66 -0.23 7.86
N LEU A 121 11.63 0.40 7.18
CA LEU A 121 12.27 -0.18 6.01
C LEU A 121 13.38 -1.14 6.44
N ALA A 122 13.21 -2.42 6.10
CA ALA A 122 14.19 -3.45 6.43
C ALA A 122 14.25 -4.52 5.34
N GLU A 123 15.47 -5.02 5.10
CA GLU A 123 15.75 -5.94 3.99
C GLU A 123 14.90 -7.20 4.05
N LYS A 124 14.97 -7.94 5.18
CA LYS A 124 14.32 -9.25 5.26
C LYS A 124 12.80 -9.18 5.09
N PRO A 125 12.03 -8.35 5.82
CA PRO A 125 10.58 -8.25 5.63
C PRO A 125 10.19 -7.84 4.22
N ILE A 126 10.94 -6.91 3.59
CA ILE A 126 10.65 -6.44 2.23
C ILE A 126 10.89 -7.57 1.22
N ARG A 127 12.01 -8.31 1.32
CA ARG A 127 12.26 -9.47 0.45
C ARG A 127 11.16 -10.51 0.57
N ASP A 128 10.83 -10.90 1.80
CA ASP A 128 9.83 -11.93 2.05
C ASP A 128 8.44 -11.51 1.53
N ALA A 129 8.01 -10.29 1.83
CA ALA A 129 6.69 -9.82 1.45
C ALA A 129 6.56 -9.55 -0.06
N PHE A 130 7.49 -8.81 -0.68
CA PHE A 130 7.40 -8.47 -2.10
C PHE A 130 7.50 -9.72 -2.98
N ALA A 131 8.45 -10.64 -2.69
CA ALA A 131 8.53 -11.91 -3.41
C ALA A 131 7.28 -12.77 -3.19
N GLY A 132 6.79 -12.88 -1.95
CA GLY A 132 5.60 -13.65 -1.61
C GLY A 132 4.34 -13.13 -2.33
N TYR A 133 4.13 -11.81 -2.34
CA TYR A 133 3.01 -11.21 -3.07
C TYR A 133 3.15 -11.37 -4.59
N ALA A 134 4.35 -11.17 -5.16
CA ALA A 134 4.59 -11.40 -6.58
C ALA A 134 4.34 -12.87 -6.97
N MET A 135 4.86 -13.82 -6.17
CA MET A 135 4.64 -15.25 -6.36
C MET A 135 3.15 -15.61 -6.27
N SER A 136 2.41 -15.04 -5.32
CA SER A 136 0.97 -15.29 -5.20
C SER A 136 0.20 -14.86 -6.45
N GLN A 137 0.56 -13.73 -7.07
CA GLN A 137 -0.05 -13.26 -8.31
C GLN A 137 0.20 -14.21 -9.48
N ILE A 138 1.44 -14.68 -9.63
CA ILE A 138 1.79 -15.60 -10.74
C ILE A 138 1.17 -17.00 -10.55
N LEU A 139 1.13 -17.50 -9.32
CA LEU A 139 0.46 -18.77 -9.00
C LEU A 139 -1.05 -18.70 -9.21
N TYR A 140 -1.65 -17.54 -8.90
CA TYR A 140 -3.07 -17.30 -9.17
C TYR A 140 -3.37 -17.43 -10.68
N LEU A 141 -2.49 -16.89 -11.52
CA LEU A 141 -2.61 -17.03 -12.99
C LEU A 141 -2.52 -18.50 -13.44
N LYS A 142 -1.60 -19.29 -12.86
CA LYS A 142 -1.44 -20.73 -13.19
C LYS A 142 -2.65 -21.57 -12.78
N ARG A 143 -3.24 -21.30 -11.61
CA ARG A 143 -4.36 -22.13 -11.07
C ARG A 143 -5.69 -21.88 -11.76
N ASN A 144 -5.88 -20.70 -12.31
CA ASN A 144 -7.16 -20.26 -12.83
C ASN A 144 -7.21 -20.26 -14.36
N HIS A 145 -6.88 -21.40 -15.01
CA HIS A 145 -7.07 -21.59 -16.46
C HIS A 145 -8.53 -21.39 -16.95
N LYS A 146 -9.47 -21.29 -16.04
CA LYS A 146 -10.90 -21.07 -16.33
C LYS A 146 -11.38 -19.74 -15.75
N PHE A 147 -11.02 -18.63 -16.36
CA PHE A 147 -11.69 -17.38 -16.04
C PHE A 147 -12.99 -17.24 -16.84
N PRO A 148 -14.15 -17.04 -16.25
CA PRO A 148 -15.38 -16.67 -16.95
C PRO A 148 -15.29 -15.27 -17.59
N ASN A 149 -16.14 -14.95 -18.54
CA ASN A 149 -16.13 -13.72 -19.33
C ASN A 149 -15.69 -12.45 -18.57
N GLY A 150 -14.75 -11.67 -19.11
CA GLY A 150 -14.08 -10.51 -18.45
C GLY A 150 -12.60 -10.74 -18.09
N LYS A 151 -12.04 -11.87 -18.43
CA LYS A 151 -10.81 -12.50 -17.97
C LYS A 151 -9.52 -11.86 -18.42
N SER A 152 -9.45 -11.32 -19.63
CA SER A 152 -8.21 -10.74 -20.16
C SER A 152 -7.75 -9.54 -19.35
N LYS A 153 -8.68 -8.65 -18.92
CA LYS A 153 -8.37 -7.48 -18.11
C LYS A 153 -7.82 -7.87 -16.73
N ARG A 154 -8.39 -8.89 -16.07
CA ARG A 154 -7.89 -9.37 -14.77
C ARG A 154 -6.52 -10.02 -14.90
N LYS A 155 -6.30 -10.88 -15.91
CA LYS A 155 -4.99 -11.48 -16.18
C LYS A 155 -3.93 -10.41 -16.36
N ALA A 156 -4.17 -9.41 -17.19
CA ALA A 156 -3.26 -8.31 -17.42
C ALA A 156 -2.98 -7.49 -16.12
N LYS A 157 -4.00 -7.25 -15.27
CA LYS A 157 -3.83 -6.57 -13.98
C LYS A 157 -2.89 -7.36 -13.05
N HIS A 158 -3.05 -8.68 -12.95
CA HIS A 158 -2.19 -9.54 -12.11
C HIS A 158 -0.75 -9.58 -12.64
N ILE A 159 -0.55 -9.67 -13.96
CA ILE A 159 0.79 -9.65 -14.55
C ILE A 159 1.49 -8.33 -14.24
N ARG A 160 0.85 -7.19 -14.51
CA ARG A 160 1.41 -5.88 -14.20
C ARG A 160 1.77 -5.75 -12.71
N HIS A 161 0.87 -6.21 -11.85
CA HIS A 161 1.09 -6.15 -10.41
C HIS A 161 2.28 -6.99 -9.96
N CYS A 162 2.42 -8.21 -10.49
CA CYS A 162 3.52 -9.12 -10.20
C CYS A 162 4.89 -8.50 -10.54
N PHE A 163 5.08 -8.08 -11.79
CA PHE A 163 6.36 -7.50 -12.23
C PHE A 163 6.66 -6.17 -11.56
N ARG A 164 5.64 -5.33 -11.36
CA ARG A 164 5.80 -4.08 -10.61
C ARG A 164 6.26 -4.30 -9.18
N LEU A 165 5.74 -5.33 -8.49
CA LEU A 165 6.17 -5.64 -7.12
C LEU A 165 7.66 -5.98 -7.06
N LEU A 166 8.16 -6.81 -7.98
CA LEU A 166 9.58 -7.17 -8.01
C LEU A 166 10.46 -5.94 -8.30
N ASP A 167 10.07 -5.12 -9.26
CA ASP A 167 10.85 -3.92 -9.62
C ASP A 167 10.83 -2.86 -8.51
N THR A 168 9.65 -2.53 -7.96
CA THR A 168 9.54 -1.53 -6.87
C THR A 168 10.17 -2.03 -5.57
N GLY A 169 10.07 -3.34 -5.30
CA GLY A 169 10.76 -3.94 -4.17
C GLY A 169 12.28 -3.91 -4.32
N ARG A 170 12.81 -4.14 -5.52
CA ARG A 170 14.24 -4.01 -5.82
C ARG A 170 14.69 -2.57 -5.66
N GLU A 171 13.99 -1.60 -6.24
CA GLU A 171 14.29 -0.18 -6.07
C GLU A 171 14.33 0.21 -4.59
N LEU A 172 13.34 -0.26 -3.81
CA LEU A 172 13.29 0.00 -2.36
C LEU A 172 14.49 -0.57 -1.63
N LEU A 173 14.92 -1.80 -1.95
CA LEU A 173 16.10 -2.42 -1.35
C LEU A 173 17.39 -1.67 -1.71
N GLU A 174 17.54 -1.30 -2.97
CA GLU A 174 18.75 -0.67 -3.50
C GLU A 174 18.90 0.81 -3.12
N THR A 175 17.78 1.53 -2.95
CA THR A 175 17.78 3.00 -2.81
C THR A 175 17.07 3.53 -1.56
N GLY A 176 16.32 2.69 -0.85
CA GLY A 176 15.44 3.13 0.24
C GLY A 176 14.20 3.92 -0.24
N ASN A 177 13.92 3.93 -1.55
CA ASN A 177 12.86 4.73 -2.15
C ASN A 177 12.04 3.91 -3.16
N ILE A 178 10.83 4.40 -3.47
CA ILE A 178 9.99 3.91 -4.56
C ILE A 178 9.56 5.10 -5.40
N THR A 179 9.88 5.07 -6.69
CA THR A 179 9.48 6.11 -7.64
C THR A 179 8.02 5.93 -8.06
N MET A 180 7.21 6.96 -7.79
CA MET A 180 5.82 7.02 -8.25
C MET A 180 5.53 8.39 -8.89
N PRO A 181 4.88 8.44 -10.07
CA PRO A 181 4.58 7.29 -10.94
C PRO A 181 5.86 6.58 -11.42
N LEU A 182 5.69 5.36 -11.93
CA LEU A 182 6.80 4.57 -12.49
C LEU A 182 7.49 5.33 -13.62
N LYS A 183 8.82 5.18 -13.73
CA LYS A 183 9.62 5.81 -14.81
C LYS A 183 9.20 5.31 -16.19
N ASP A 184 8.86 4.02 -16.30
CA ASP A 184 8.40 3.39 -17.54
C ASP A 184 7.16 2.52 -17.27
N PRO A 185 5.95 3.10 -17.20
CA PRO A 185 4.71 2.33 -17.06
C PRO A 185 4.43 1.44 -18.27
N GLN A 186 4.90 1.85 -19.48
CA GLN A 186 4.65 1.14 -20.73
C GLN A 186 5.25 -0.26 -20.73
N LYS A 187 6.43 -0.45 -20.11
CA LYS A 187 7.05 -1.77 -19.89
C LYS A 187 6.05 -2.79 -19.33
N TYR A 188 5.30 -2.43 -18.29
CA TYR A 188 4.36 -3.35 -17.62
C TYR A 188 3.11 -3.60 -18.44
N ILE A 189 2.68 -2.60 -19.22
CA ILE A 189 1.56 -2.74 -20.15
C ILE A 189 1.93 -3.76 -21.23
N GLU A 190 3.12 -3.66 -21.82
CA GLU A 190 3.60 -4.59 -22.84
C GLU A 190 3.78 -6.01 -22.29
N ILE A 191 4.40 -6.18 -21.13
CA ILE A 191 4.52 -7.49 -20.47
C ILE A 191 3.14 -8.11 -20.26
N SER A 192 2.14 -7.32 -19.89
CA SER A 192 0.79 -7.84 -19.64
C SER A 192 0.02 -8.30 -20.88
N LYS A 193 0.51 -8.01 -22.08
CA LYS A 193 -0.04 -8.49 -23.35
C LYS A 193 0.49 -9.87 -23.75
N ILE A 194 1.53 -10.37 -23.08
CA ILE A 194 2.12 -11.68 -23.37
C ILE A 194 1.11 -12.77 -23.03
N THR A 195 0.77 -13.59 -24.03
CA THR A 195 -0.16 -14.72 -23.93
C THR A 195 0.54 -16.05 -23.71
N ASP A 196 1.81 -16.16 -24.11
CA ASP A 196 2.66 -17.32 -23.92
C ASP A 196 3.05 -17.44 -22.44
N GLU A 197 2.52 -18.49 -21.78
CA GLU A 197 2.71 -18.72 -20.36
C GLU A 197 4.15 -19.12 -20.02
N ASP A 198 4.80 -19.91 -20.87
CA ASP A 198 6.19 -20.34 -20.64
C ASP A 198 7.15 -19.17 -20.75
N LYS A 199 6.93 -18.29 -21.74
CA LYS A 199 7.67 -17.05 -21.87
C LYS A 199 7.47 -16.15 -20.65
N LEU A 200 6.23 -15.98 -20.21
CA LEU A 200 5.91 -15.16 -19.03
C LEU A 200 6.58 -15.70 -17.77
N MET A 201 6.58 -17.03 -17.59
CA MET A 201 7.22 -17.67 -16.45
C MET A 201 8.74 -17.50 -16.46
N LYS A 202 9.39 -17.69 -17.60
CA LYS A 202 10.83 -17.45 -17.73
C LYS A 202 11.19 -15.99 -17.41
N MET A 203 10.39 -15.05 -17.86
CA MET A 203 10.58 -13.63 -17.52
C MET A 203 10.41 -13.38 -16.01
N PHE A 204 9.39 -13.98 -15.40
CA PHE A 204 9.18 -13.87 -13.95
C PHE A 204 10.36 -14.41 -13.17
N GLU A 205 10.85 -15.60 -13.50
CA GLU A 205 12.00 -16.23 -12.85
C GLU A 205 13.27 -15.38 -12.95
N GLN A 206 13.47 -14.73 -14.10
CA GLN A 206 14.59 -13.79 -14.28
C GLN A 206 14.48 -12.57 -13.40
N GLU A 207 13.29 -11.95 -13.31
CA GLU A 207 13.08 -10.75 -12.45
C GLU A 207 13.09 -11.13 -10.97
N ASP A 208 12.54 -12.29 -10.58
CA ASP A 208 12.60 -12.80 -9.20
C ASP A 208 14.06 -13.07 -8.78
N LYS A 209 14.88 -13.65 -9.68
CA LYS A 209 16.31 -13.82 -9.44
C LYS A 209 17.03 -12.49 -9.25
N LYS A 210 16.75 -11.49 -10.10
CA LYS A 210 17.33 -10.14 -9.96
C LYS A 210 16.93 -9.50 -8.62
N PHE A 211 15.65 -9.61 -8.24
CA PHE A 211 15.15 -9.11 -6.97
C PHE A 211 15.82 -9.81 -5.77
N LYS A 212 15.97 -11.13 -5.80
CA LYS A 212 16.61 -11.91 -4.73
C LYS A 212 18.10 -11.64 -4.58
N SER A 213 18.79 -11.33 -5.69
CA SER A 213 20.24 -11.12 -5.70
C SER A 213 20.67 -9.65 -5.62
N CYS A 214 19.75 -8.69 -5.65
CA CYS A 214 20.09 -7.27 -5.57
C CYS A 214 20.74 -6.93 -4.21
N LYS A 215 21.67 -5.96 -4.20
CA LYS A 215 22.29 -5.49 -2.97
C LYS A 215 21.37 -4.53 -2.25
N SER A 216 21.12 -4.79 -0.97
CA SER A 216 20.31 -3.89 -0.15
C SER A 216 21.17 -2.89 0.60
N ILE A 217 20.68 -1.65 0.73
CA ILE A 217 21.23 -0.63 1.63
C ILE A 217 20.46 -0.59 2.96
N LEU A 218 19.35 -1.32 3.07
CA LEU A 218 18.47 -1.29 4.23
C LEU A 218 19.02 -2.16 5.37
N PRO A 219 18.69 -1.82 6.62
CA PRO A 219 19.04 -2.67 7.76
C PRO A 219 18.32 -4.04 7.65
N PRO A 220 18.89 -5.10 8.27
CA PRO A 220 18.31 -6.44 8.17
C PRO A 220 16.94 -6.58 8.84
N LYS A 221 16.67 -5.75 9.88
CA LYS A 221 15.42 -5.75 10.65
C LYS A 221 14.93 -4.30 10.88
N PRO A 222 13.60 -4.07 10.99
CA PRO A 222 13.06 -2.77 11.35
C PRO A 222 13.45 -2.39 12.78
N ASN A 223 13.43 -1.09 13.08
CA ASN A 223 13.72 -0.62 14.44
C ASN A 223 12.43 -0.63 15.29
N GLU A 224 11.99 -1.82 15.71
CA GLU A 224 10.75 -2.00 16.46
C GLU A 224 10.69 -1.19 17.75
N TYR A 225 11.83 -0.96 18.41
CA TYR A 225 11.88 -0.13 19.62
C TYR A 225 11.48 1.32 19.32
N LEU A 226 12.10 1.95 18.33
CA LEU A 226 11.76 3.33 17.94
C LEU A 226 10.36 3.43 17.34
N ILE A 227 9.91 2.43 16.59
CA ILE A 227 8.53 2.35 16.07
C ILE A 227 7.52 2.29 17.22
N ASN A 228 7.80 1.51 18.26
CA ASN A 228 6.95 1.45 19.45
C ASN A 228 6.91 2.79 20.19
N LEU A 229 8.05 3.46 20.35
CA LEU A 229 8.11 4.80 20.92
C LEU A 229 7.30 5.83 20.09
N LEU A 230 7.39 5.73 18.76
CA LEU A 230 6.62 6.57 17.85
C LEU A 230 5.11 6.33 18.04
N LEU A 231 4.67 5.07 18.14
CA LEU A 231 3.28 4.72 18.40
C LEU A 231 2.79 5.29 19.73
N LEU A 232 3.58 5.10 20.79
CA LEU A 232 3.24 5.62 22.13
C LEU A 232 3.16 7.15 22.15
N ASN A 233 4.04 7.83 21.44
CA ASN A 233 4.00 9.29 21.30
C ASN A 233 2.70 9.74 20.59
N ILE A 234 2.36 9.13 19.47
CA ILE A 234 1.09 9.40 18.77
C ILE A 234 -0.11 9.16 19.70
N ARG A 235 -0.11 8.06 20.46
CA ARG A 235 -1.16 7.75 21.42
C ARG A 235 -1.22 8.79 22.58
N GLY A 236 -0.07 9.23 23.08
CA GLY A 236 0.02 10.21 24.17
C GLY A 236 -0.51 11.59 23.78
N VAL A 237 -0.25 12.02 22.55
CA VAL A 237 -0.68 13.34 22.05
C VAL A 237 -2.17 13.36 21.68
N TYR A 238 -2.67 12.31 21.04
CA TYR A 238 -4.03 12.26 20.48
C TYR A 238 -4.99 11.36 21.25
N GLY A 239 -4.45 10.53 22.12
CA GLY A 239 -5.24 9.62 22.93
C GLY A 239 -5.68 10.18 24.28
N ARG A 240 -5.51 11.47 24.55
CA ARG A 240 -6.00 12.06 25.80
C ARG A 240 -7.51 11.86 25.88
N ILE A 241 -7.91 11.11 26.89
CA ILE A 241 -9.31 10.91 27.25
C ILE A 241 -9.86 12.30 27.60
N ASN A 242 -10.72 12.84 26.74
CA ASN A 242 -11.56 13.96 27.10
C ASN A 242 -12.65 13.40 28.00
N LEU A 243 -12.35 13.27 29.28
CA LEU A 243 -13.39 13.10 30.30
C LEU A 243 -14.18 14.41 30.28
N LYS A 244 -15.24 14.45 29.46
CA LYS A 244 -16.30 15.43 29.66
C LYS A 244 -16.98 15.01 30.95
N ALA A 245 -16.71 15.80 32.01
CA ALA A 245 -17.45 15.75 33.25
C ALA A 245 -18.94 16.03 33.02
#